data_65d14012f52a23c81a84aca40bc26df3
#
_entry.id   65d14012f52a23c81a84aca40bc26df3
#
_cell.length_a   1.000
_cell.length_b   1.000
_cell.length_c   1.000
_cell.angle_alpha   90.00
_cell.angle_beta   90.00
_cell.angle_gamma   90.00
#
_symmetry.space_group_name_H-M   'P 1'
#
loop_
_entity.id
_entity.type
_entity.pdbx_description
1 polymer ?
#
loop_
_entity_poly.entity_id
_entity_poly.type
_entity_poly.pdbx_seq_one_letter_code
_entity_poly.pdbx_strand_id
1 'polypeptide(L)'
;IKEEGYIYINRILDKEGINNFKKLLKNLPSNIKGIVFDDIGILNILIETKSKLTKILFLSHSNCNYETINSFLEYADSVVISTDITKEETEEILKKAIKPLVLYAFGHVAIMYSRRTLLTNYNNHFKTNIEKETTLEESISKKSVKALENNYGTMIYTNEPFNNLALQNSSNIFY
;
A
#
# COMPACT_ATOMS: atom_id res chain seq x y z
N ILE A 1 13.07 -25.31 -7.57
CA ILE A 1 13.37 -23.94 -7.05
C ILE A 1 12.17 -23.55 -6.20
N LYS A 2 12.35 -23.38 -4.88
CA LYS A 2 11.29 -22.80 -4.04
C LYS A 2 11.24 -21.31 -4.36
N GLU A 3 10.14 -20.87 -4.96
CA GLU A 3 9.92 -19.45 -5.22
C GLU A 3 9.87 -18.69 -3.90
N GLU A 4 10.65 -17.63 -3.80
CA GLU A 4 10.61 -16.70 -2.66
C GLU A 4 9.44 -15.75 -2.82
N GLY A 5 8.69 -15.51 -1.75
CA GLY A 5 7.49 -14.67 -1.77
C GLY A 5 7.50 -13.57 -0.73
N TYR A 6 6.71 -12.54 -1.00
CA TYR A 6 6.37 -11.48 -0.06
C TYR A 6 4.87 -11.50 0.19
N ILE A 7 4.46 -11.16 1.41
CA ILE A 7 3.04 -11.00 1.75
C ILE A 7 2.74 -9.50 1.78
N TYR A 8 1.69 -9.08 1.06
CA TYR A 8 1.20 -7.71 1.12
C TYR A 8 -0.05 -7.60 1.99
N ILE A 9 0.02 -6.73 3.00
CA ILE A 9 -1.09 -6.40 3.91
C ILE A 9 -1.50 -4.97 3.61
N ASN A 10 -2.45 -4.82 2.71
CA ASN A 10 -2.87 -3.57 2.08
C ASN A 10 -3.97 -2.83 2.85
N ARG A 11 -3.96 -2.88 4.16
CA ARG A 11 -4.99 -2.19 4.98
C ARG A 11 -4.55 -1.93 6.39
N ILE A 12 -5.19 -0.95 7.01
CA ILE A 12 -5.03 -0.64 8.43
C ILE A 12 -5.81 -1.68 9.24
N LEU A 13 -5.15 -2.30 10.21
CA LEU A 13 -5.68 -3.39 11.01
C LEU A 13 -6.40 -2.87 12.27
N ASP A 14 -7.47 -3.52 12.64
CA ASP A 14 -8.07 -3.37 13.97
C ASP A 14 -7.45 -4.38 14.95
N LYS A 15 -7.98 -4.41 16.18
CA LYS A 15 -7.50 -5.31 17.24
C LYS A 15 -7.55 -6.79 16.82
N GLU A 16 -8.58 -7.21 16.11
CA GLU A 16 -8.70 -8.59 15.62
C GLU A 16 -7.69 -8.86 14.51
N GLY A 17 -7.56 -7.94 13.54
CA GLY A 17 -6.56 -8.01 12.47
C GLY A 17 -5.13 -8.11 13.01
N ILE A 18 -4.78 -7.31 14.02
CA ILE A 18 -3.48 -7.39 14.71
C ILE A 18 -3.28 -8.76 15.36
N ASN A 19 -4.29 -9.32 16.03
CA ASN A 19 -4.19 -10.65 16.62
C ASN A 19 -4.02 -11.74 15.56
N ASN A 20 -4.73 -11.64 14.44
CA ASN A 20 -4.62 -12.56 13.33
C ASN A 20 -3.24 -12.45 12.65
N PHE A 21 -2.70 -11.23 12.51
CA PHE A 21 -1.35 -11.03 12.02
C PHE A 21 -0.29 -11.68 12.93
N LYS A 22 -0.40 -11.53 14.25
CA LYS A 22 0.50 -12.21 15.21
C LYS A 22 0.44 -13.74 15.11
N LYS A 23 -0.74 -14.31 14.83
CA LYS A 23 -0.88 -15.76 14.56
C LYS A 23 -0.26 -16.15 13.22
N LEU A 24 -0.45 -15.33 12.19
CA LEU A 24 0.15 -15.54 10.86
C LEU A 24 1.67 -15.60 10.97
N LEU A 25 2.30 -14.66 11.66
CA LEU A 25 3.76 -14.60 11.83
C LEU A 25 4.35 -15.90 12.41
N LYS A 26 3.62 -16.60 13.30
CA LYS A 26 4.07 -17.86 13.91
C LYS A 26 4.03 -19.04 12.96
N ASN A 27 3.24 -18.94 11.88
CA ASN A 27 2.94 -20.05 10.97
C ASN A 27 3.34 -19.74 9.52
N LEU A 28 4.22 -18.75 9.29
CA LEU A 28 4.65 -18.38 7.96
C LEU A 28 5.46 -19.51 7.29
N PRO A 29 5.17 -19.83 6.03
CA PRO A 29 6.02 -20.71 5.23
C PRO A 29 7.46 -20.18 5.12
N SER A 30 8.44 -21.09 5.10
CA SER A 30 9.87 -20.73 5.08
C SER A 30 10.34 -20.01 3.81
N ASN A 31 9.54 -20.04 2.74
CA ASN A 31 9.82 -19.33 1.50
C ASN A 31 9.35 -17.86 1.51
N ILE A 32 8.64 -17.42 2.56
CA ILE A 32 8.27 -16.01 2.71
C ILE A 32 9.48 -15.24 3.24
N LYS A 33 9.93 -14.25 2.48
CA LYS A 33 11.12 -13.44 2.76
C LYS A 33 10.82 -12.10 3.38
N GLY A 34 9.62 -11.56 3.16
CA GLY A 34 9.28 -10.26 3.69
C GLY A 34 7.79 -9.96 3.70
N ILE A 35 7.47 -8.83 4.27
CA ILE A 35 6.11 -8.31 4.37
C ILE A 35 6.11 -6.88 3.85
N VAL A 36 5.18 -6.60 2.94
CA VAL A 36 4.79 -5.25 2.50
C VAL A 36 3.54 -4.87 3.28
N PHE A 37 3.48 -3.69 3.87
CA PHE A 37 2.36 -3.33 4.75
C PHE A 37 2.11 -1.82 4.77
N ASP A 38 0.84 -1.46 5.00
CA ASP A 38 0.35 -0.08 5.10
C ASP A 38 0.16 0.36 6.56
N ASP A 39 0.24 -0.55 7.52
CA ASP A 39 -0.04 -0.28 8.93
C ASP A 39 1.24 -0.21 9.76
N ILE A 40 1.51 0.94 10.40
CA ILE A 40 2.67 1.12 11.28
C ILE A 40 2.62 0.16 12.50
N GLY A 41 1.45 -0.28 12.93
CA GLY A 41 1.31 -1.29 13.97
C GLY A 41 1.98 -2.62 13.60
N ILE A 42 1.98 -2.98 12.31
CA ILE A 42 2.71 -4.13 11.79
C ILE A 42 4.22 -3.93 11.95
N LEU A 43 4.74 -2.74 11.60
CA LEU A 43 6.16 -2.42 11.78
C LEU A 43 6.59 -2.63 13.24
N ASN A 44 5.83 -2.08 14.19
CA ASN A 44 6.10 -2.24 15.62
C ASN A 44 6.13 -3.71 16.04
N ILE A 45 5.17 -4.53 15.58
CA ILE A 45 5.14 -5.96 15.90
C ILE A 45 6.37 -6.68 15.34
N LEU A 46 6.78 -6.37 14.10
CA LEU A 46 7.96 -6.96 13.48
C LEU A 46 9.26 -6.60 14.25
N ILE A 47 9.35 -5.38 14.77
CA ILE A 47 10.47 -4.92 15.60
C ILE A 47 10.46 -5.62 16.97
N GLU A 48 9.33 -5.59 17.69
CA GLU A 48 9.17 -6.22 19.00
C GLU A 48 9.47 -7.72 18.98
N THR A 49 9.03 -8.41 17.93
CA THR A 49 9.26 -9.84 17.74
C THR A 49 10.65 -10.17 17.18
N LYS A 50 11.48 -9.15 16.93
CA LYS A 50 12.80 -9.29 16.29
C LYS A 50 12.74 -10.13 15.00
N SER A 51 11.70 -9.92 14.21
CA SER A 51 11.46 -10.64 12.97
C SER A 51 12.63 -10.43 11.99
N LYS A 52 13.07 -11.52 11.34
CA LYS A 52 14.08 -11.48 10.26
C LYS A 52 13.51 -11.23 8.89
N LEU A 53 12.19 -11.08 8.79
CA LEU A 53 11.52 -10.77 7.52
C LEU A 53 11.88 -9.37 7.04
N THR A 54 12.07 -9.22 5.74
CA THR A 54 12.22 -7.90 5.11
C THR A 54 10.96 -7.07 5.34
N LYS A 55 11.12 -5.88 5.89
CA LYS A 55 10.05 -4.94 6.24
C LYS A 55 9.96 -3.86 5.18
N ILE A 56 8.91 -3.89 4.35
CA ILE A 56 8.66 -2.90 3.30
C ILE A 56 7.42 -2.11 3.67
N LEU A 57 7.59 -0.83 4.00
CA LEU A 57 6.49 0.06 4.37
C LEU A 57 5.88 0.72 3.14
N PHE A 58 4.58 0.56 2.95
CA PHE A 58 3.81 1.12 1.84
C PHE A 58 2.68 2.03 2.35
N LEU A 59 3.04 3.23 2.81
CA LEU A 59 2.05 4.26 3.16
C LEU A 59 1.73 5.09 1.93
N SER A 60 0.70 4.69 1.18
CA SER A 60 0.36 5.21 -0.16
C SER A 60 0.37 6.74 -0.29
N HIS A 61 -0.04 7.48 0.75
CA HIS A 61 -0.19 8.94 0.71
C HIS A 61 0.76 9.69 1.67
N SER A 62 1.69 9.00 2.33
CA SER A 62 2.51 9.62 3.39
C SER A 62 3.99 9.73 3.03
N ASN A 63 4.46 8.97 2.05
CA ASN A 63 5.88 8.89 1.69
C ASN A 63 6.23 9.86 0.55
N CYS A 64 6.00 11.16 0.81
CA CYS A 64 6.10 12.22 -0.20
C CYS A 64 7.36 13.08 -0.08
N ASN A 65 8.23 12.84 0.90
CA ASN A 65 9.47 13.57 1.07
C ASN A 65 10.54 12.70 1.75
N TYR A 66 11.80 13.06 1.56
CA TYR A 66 12.93 12.27 2.06
C TYR A 66 13.05 12.28 3.58
N GLU A 67 12.61 13.32 4.29
CA GLU A 67 12.65 13.38 5.76
C GLU A 67 11.75 12.31 6.37
N THR A 68 10.49 12.23 5.92
CA THR A 68 9.55 11.21 6.35
C THR A 68 10.05 9.81 6.00
N ILE A 69 10.52 9.62 4.76
CA ILE A 69 11.02 8.33 4.28
C ILE A 69 12.22 7.88 5.09
N ASN A 70 13.20 8.75 5.33
CA ASN A 70 14.39 8.40 6.10
C ASN A 70 14.06 8.07 7.56
N SER A 71 13.09 8.77 8.17
CA SER A 71 12.61 8.42 9.51
C SER A 71 12.03 7.00 9.58
N PHE A 72 11.30 6.56 8.56
CA PHE A 72 10.81 5.18 8.49
C PHE A 72 11.92 4.18 8.16
N LEU A 73 12.90 4.55 7.35
CA LEU A 73 14.03 3.70 7.00
C LEU A 73 14.94 3.38 8.19
N GLU A 74 14.88 4.11 9.28
CA GLU A 74 15.56 3.71 10.52
C GLU A 74 15.08 2.34 11.00
N TYR A 75 13.80 2.00 10.79
CA TYR A 75 13.13 0.81 11.31
C TYR A 75 12.71 -0.19 10.22
N ALA A 76 12.39 0.30 9.02
CA ALA A 76 12.07 -0.53 7.85
C ALA A 76 13.32 -0.81 7.00
N ASP A 77 13.27 -1.88 6.23
CA ASP A 77 14.35 -2.23 5.30
C ASP A 77 14.20 -1.49 3.97
N SER A 78 12.96 -1.14 3.61
CA SER A 78 12.63 -0.32 2.45
C SER A 78 11.29 0.39 2.65
N VAL A 79 11.05 1.44 1.86
CA VAL A 79 9.81 2.22 1.83
C VAL A 79 9.38 2.37 0.37
N VAL A 80 8.08 2.22 0.12
CA VAL A 80 7.49 2.52 -1.20
C VAL A 80 7.23 4.01 -1.31
N ILE A 81 7.76 4.66 -2.36
CA ILE A 81 7.54 6.09 -2.62
C ILE A 81 6.08 6.31 -3.03
N SER A 82 5.48 7.41 -2.58
CA SER A 82 4.13 7.81 -2.97
C SER A 82 4.03 8.05 -4.48
N THR A 83 2.86 7.74 -5.05
CA THR A 83 2.50 8.05 -6.43
C THR A 83 1.94 9.47 -6.60
N ASP A 84 1.77 10.22 -5.49
CA ASP A 84 1.14 11.55 -5.45
C ASP A 84 2.16 12.69 -5.59
N ILE A 85 3.41 12.40 -5.98
CA ILE A 85 4.49 13.36 -6.10
C ILE A 85 5.01 13.44 -7.54
N THR A 86 5.72 14.53 -7.84
CA THR A 86 6.30 14.76 -9.16
C THR A 86 7.55 13.90 -9.39
N LYS A 87 8.00 13.86 -10.64
CA LYS A 87 9.25 13.19 -11.01
C LYS A 87 10.45 13.83 -10.30
N GLU A 88 10.49 15.15 -10.24
CA GLU A 88 11.58 15.93 -9.62
C GLU A 88 11.68 15.63 -8.11
N GLU A 89 10.52 15.56 -7.41
CA GLU A 89 10.47 15.18 -6.00
C GLU A 89 10.91 13.73 -5.80
N THR A 90 10.49 12.82 -6.68
CA THR A 90 10.94 11.42 -6.66
C THR A 90 12.46 11.32 -6.82
N GLU A 91 13.05 12.07 -7.78
CA GLU A 91 14.49 12.10 -7.99
C GLU A 91 15.24 12.69 -6.78
N GLU A 92 14.68 13.69 -6.12
CA GLU A 92 15.26 14.25 -4.88
C GLU A 92 15.27 13.21 -3.75
N ILE A 93 14.15 12.51 -3.55
CA ILE A 93 14.03 11.44 -2.56
C ILE A 93 15.08 10.34 -2.83
N LEU A 94 15.19 9.88 -4.07
CA LEU A 94 16.15 8.84 -4.47
C LEU A 94 17.60 9.23 -4.19
N LYS A 95 17.95 10.51 -4.33
CA LYS A 95 19.31 11.01 -4.06
C LYS A 95 19.62 11.08 -2.56
N LYS A 96 18.61 11.30 -1.71
CA LYS A 96 18.77 11.55 -0.26
C LYS A 96 18.41 10.37 0.62
N ALA A 97 17.82 9.31 0.08
CA ALA A 97 17.41 8.14 0.83
C ALA A 97 18.62 7.37 1.39
N ILE A 98 18.53 6.99 2.67
CA ILE A 98 19.60 6.27 3.39
C ILE A 98 19.59 4.75 3.14
N LYS A 99 18.53 4.22 2.54
CA LYS A 99 18.39 2.81 2.13
C LYS A 99 17.69 2.71 0.78
N PRO A 100 17.75 1.53 0.12
CA PRO A 100 17.01 1.30 -1.13
C PRO A 100 15.50 1.53 -0.95
N LEU A 101 14.87 2.06 -1.98
CA LEU A 101 13.43 2.36 -2.02
C LEU A 101 12.71 1.46 -3.03
N VAL A 102 11.41 1.32 -2.85
CA VAL A 102 10.53 0.68 -3.84
C VAL A 102 9.74 1.74 -4.57
N LEU A 103 9.68 1.63 -5.89
CA LEU A 103 8.89 2.51 -6.74
C LEU A 103 7.69 1.75 -7.29
N TYR A 104 6.50 2.36 -7.20
CA TYR A 104 5.32 1.83 -7.87
C TYR A 104 5.46 2.06 -9.39
N ALA A 105 5.67 0.98 -10.14
CA ALA A 105 6.03 1.08 -11.55
C ALA A 105 4.80 1.16 -12.46
N PHE A 106 3.83 0.26 -12.25
CA PHE A 106 2.65 0.15 -13.10
C PHE A 106 1.47 -0.47 -12.36
N GLY A 107 0.24 0.04 -12.61
CA GLY A 107 -1.00 -0.54 -12.12
C GLY A 107 -2.02 0.49 -11.62
N HIS A 108 -3.15 0.00 -11.11
CA HIS A 108 -4.17 0.86 -10.51
C HIS A 108 -3.78 1.24 -9.09
N VAL A 109 -3.70 2.54 -8.82
CA VAL A 109 -3.32 3.06 -7.50
C VAL A 109 -4.54 3.13 -6.60
N ALA A 110 -4.43 2.63 -5.37
CA ALA A 110 -5.44 2.83 -4.35
C ALA A 110 -5.40 4.29 -3.88
N ILE A 111 -6.50 5.01 -4.07
CA ILE A 111 -6.63 6.44 -3.71
C ILE A 111 -7.44 6.66 -2.44
N MET A 112 -8.24 5.70 -2.03
CA MET A 112 -9.01 5.76 -0.79
C MET A 112 -9.29 4.36 -0.25
N TYR A 113 -9.20 4.23 1.08
CA TYR A 113 -9.69 3.06 1.81
C TYR A 113 -10.61 3.49 2.95
N SER A 114 -11.74 2.80 3.06
CA SER A 114 -12.66 2.92 4.20
C SER A 114 -12.99 1.54 4.75
N ARG A 115 -12.93 1.38 6.07
CA ARG A 115 -13.42 0.15 6.74
C ARG A 115 -14.94 -0.01 6.66
N ARG A 116 -15.66 1.02 6.20
CA ARG A 116 -17.12 0.98 6.03
C ARG A 116 -17.47 0.39 4.68
N THR A 117 -18.60 -0.30 4.62
CA THR A 117 -19.22 -0.78 3.38
C THR A 117 -19.97 0.36 2.72
N LEU A 118 -19.24 1.26 2.04
CA LEU A 118 -19.80 2.51 1.53
C LEU A 118 -20.84 2.30 0.44
N LEU A 119 -20.61 1.35 -0.49
CA LEU A 119 -21.56 1.04 -1.58
C LEU A 119 -22.82 0.41 -1.01
N THR A 120 -22.71 -0.53 -0.09
CA THR A 120 -23.86 -1.12 0.61
C THR A 120 -24.65 -0.07 1.38
N ASN A 121 -23.98 0.83 2.10
CA ASN A 121 -24.64 1.90 2.85
C ASN A 121 -25.34 2.89 1.93
N TYR A 122 -24.71 3.26 0.81
CA TYR A 122 -25.30 4.11 -0.21
C TYR A 122 -26.56 3.45 -0.80
N ASN A 123 -26.48 2.19 -1.21
CA ASN A 123 -27.63 1.45 -1.72
C ASN A 123 -28.79 1.41 -0.73
N ASN A 124 -28.51 1.15 0.54
CA ASN A 124 -29.53 1.12 1.59
C ASN A 124 -30.21 2.48 1.78
N HIS A 125 -29.45 3.56 1.72
CA HIS A 125 -29.96 4.92 1.93
C HIS A 125 -30.78 5.40 0.73
N PHE A 126 -30.27 5.26 -0.49
CA PHE A 126 -30.89 5.79 -1.70
C PHE A 126 -31.78 4.78 -2.44
N LYS A 127 -31.90 3.53 -1.90
CA LYS A 127 -32.68 2.44 -2.54
C LYS A 127 -32.20 2.12 -3.95
N THR A 128 -30.89 2.19 -4.18
CA THR A 128 -30.22 1.83 -5.42
C THR A 128 -29.65 0.40 -5.34
N ASN A 129 -29.09 -0.08 -6.43
CA ASN A 129 -28.48 -1.42 -6.52
C ASN A 129 -27.14 -1.33 -7.26
N ILE A 130 -26.18 -0.58 -6.70
CA ILE A 130 -24.82 -0.51 -7.23
C ILE A 130 -24.08 -1.79 -6.82
N GLU A 131 -23.40 -2.42 -7.75
CA GLU A 131 -22.60 -3.62 -7.50
C GLU A 131 -21.39 -3.32 -6.61
N LYS A 132 -20.92 -4.34 -5.89
CA LYS A 132 -19.75 -4.21 -4.99
C LYS A 132 -18.43 -4.00 -5.72
N GLU A 133 -18.39 -4.29 -7.01
CA GLU A 133 -17.31 -3.92 -7.91
C GLU A 133 -17.92 -3.10 -9.04
N THR A 134 -17.53 -1.82 -9.13
CA THR A 134 -18.16 -0.89 -10.06
C THR A 134 -17.21 0.26 -10.43
N THR A 135 -17.52 0.93 -11.53
CA THR A 135 -16.88 2.20 -11.89
C THR A 135 -17.80 3.34 -11.48
N LEU A 136 -17.27 4.30 -10.75
CA LEU A 136 -17.96 5.51 -10.34
C LEU A 136 -17.38 6.71 -11.11
N GLU A 137 -18.22 7.70 -11.41
CA GLU A 137 -17.79 8.96 -11.99
C GLU A 137 -17.86 10.08 -10.94
N GLU A 138 -16.78 10.83 -10.80
CA GLU A 138 -16.75 12.01 -9.94
C GLU A 138 -17.55 13.15 -10.63
N SER A 139 -18.48 13.77 -9.88
CA SER A 139 -19.49 14.67 -10.44
C SER A 139 -18.95 15.98 -11.05
N ILE A 140 -17.81 16.46 -10.53
CA ILE A 140 -17.19 17.75 -10.92
C ILE A 140 -16.18 17.52 -12.06
N SER A 141 -15.16 16.70 -11.81
CA SER A 141 -14.06 16.47 -12.76
C SER A 141 -14.40 15.50 -13.88
N LYS A 142 -15.52 14.76 -13.73
CA LYS A 142 -15.93 13.68 -14.64
C LYS A 142 -14.91 12.54 -14.77
N LYS A 143 -13.99 12.47 -13.83
CA LYS A 143 -13.01 11.36 -13.79
C LYS A 143 -13.66 10.10 -13.24
N SER A 144 -13.34 8.98 -13.88
CA SER A 144 -13.80 7.67 -13.44
C SER A 144 -12.84 7.08 -12.41
N VAL A 145 -13.38 6.36 -11.44
CA VAL A 145 -12.65 5.59 -10.43
C VAL A 145 -13.26 4.20 -10.30
N LYS A 146 -12.46 3.21 -9.96
CA LYS A 146 -12.92 1.85 -9.65
C LYS A 146 -13.19 1.73 -8.16
N ALA A 147 -14.36 1.25 -7.78
CA ALA A 147 -14.73 0.97 -6.39
C ALA A 147 -14.90 -0.53 -6.19
N LEU A 148 -14.28 -1.06 -5.15
CA LEU A 148 -14.37 -2.45 -4.73
C LEU A 148 -14.75 -2.53 -3.26
N GLU A 149 -15.87 -3.19 -2.95
CA GLU A 149 -16.33 -3.44 -1.59
C GLU A 149 -16.30 -4.91 -1.25
N ASN A 150 -15.78 -5.24 -0.08
CA ASN A 150 -15.80 -6.58 0.48
C ASN A 150 -16.06 -6.54 2.00
N ASN A 151 -15.93 -7.68 2.67
CA ASN A 151 -16.16 -7.79 4.13
C ASN A 151 -15.21 -6.94 4.99
N TYR A 152 -14.15 -6.40 4.41
CA TYR A 152 -13.16 -5.59 5.11
C TYR A 152 -13.30 -4.09 4.84
N GLY A 153 -14.25 -3.69 3.99
CA GLY A 153 -14.53 -2.30 3.67
C GLY A 153 -14.56 -2.01 2.18
N THR A 154 -14.44 -0.74 1.84
CA THR A 154 -14.46 -0.22 0.46
C THR A 154 -13.11 0.36 0.11
N MET A 155 -12.57 -0.04 -1.05
CA MET A 155 -11.36 0.49 -1.65
C MET A 155 -11.73 1.22 -2.95
N ILE A 156 -11.13 2.39 -3.19
CA ILE A 156 -11.25 3.11 -4.46
C ILE A 156 -9.87 3.18 -5.12
N TYR A 157 -9.84 2.89 -6.40
CA TYR A 157 -8.64 2.86 -7.24
C TYR A 157 -8.78 3.82 -8.41
N THR A 158 -7.63 4.26 -8.95
CA THR A 158 -7.63 4.94 -10.25
C THR A 158 -8.25 4.05 -11.33
N ASN A 159 -9.04 4.63 -12.23
CA ASN A 159 -9.57 3.88 -13.39
C ASN A 159 -8.48 3.68 -14.45
N GLU A 160 -7.65 4.69 -14.65
CA GLU A 160 -6.48 4.58 -15.50
C GLU A 160 -5.29 4.02 -14.69
N PRO A 161 -4.50 3.10 -15.25
CA PRO A 161 -3.32 2.60 -14.59
C PRO A 161 -2.25 3.69 -14.51
N PHE A 162 -1.64 3.82 -13.35
CA PHE A 162 -0.43 4.60 -13.17
C PHE A 162 0.73 3.94 -13.93
N ASN A 163 1.58 4.74 -14.54
CA ASN A 163 2.74 4.25 -15.29
C ASN A 163 3.97 5.11 -15.01
N ASN A 164 4.94 4.55 -14.34
CA ASN A 164 6.19 5.20 -13.97
C ASN A 164 7.42 4.42 -14.51
N LEU A 165 7.24 3.65 -15.56
CA LEU A 165 8.31 2.83 -16.14
C LEU A 165 9.48 3.66 -16.69
N ALA A 166 9.30 4.94 -16.94
CA ALA A 166 10.36 5.86 -17.38
C ALA A 166 11.49 6.06 -16.33
N LEU A 167 11.25 5.72 -15.05
CA LEU A 167 12.25 5.82 -13.98
C LEU A 167 13.05 4.52 -13.78
N GLN A 168 12.85 3.49 -14.57
CA GLN A 168 13.49 2.17 -14.44
C GLN A 168 15.03 2.17 -14.46
N ASN A 169 15.64 3.21 -14.98
CA ASN A 169 17.11 3.32 -15.10
C ASN A 169 17.79 3.97 -13.88
N SER A 170 17.07 4.22 -12.80
CA SER A 170 17.65 4.81 -11.59
C SER A 170 18.28 3.72 -10.70
N SER A 171 19.53 3.90 -10.33
CA SER A 171 20.42 2.88 -9.73
C SER A 171 20.06 2.37 -8.32
N ASN A 172 19.01 2.89 -7.69
CA ASN A 172 18.63 2.56 -6.31
C ASN A 172 17.15 2.13 -6.18
N ILE A 173 16.57 1.56 -7.23
CA ILE A 173 15.15 1.19 -7.26
C ILE A 173 15.01 -0.33 -7.35
N PHE A 174 14.18 -0.92 -6.48
CA PHE A 174 13.61 -2.26 -6.64
C PHE A 174 12.17 -2.13 -7.14
N TYR A 175 11.78 -2.96 -8.10
CA TYR A 175 10.44 -3.01 -8.70
C TYR A 175 9.64 -4.19 -8.16
#